data_c4966ed6f757fcb0d70c9827b6e58e7d
#
_entry.id   c4966ed6f757fcb0d70c9827b6e58e7d
#
_cell.length_a   1.000
_cell.length_b   1.000
_cell.length_c   1.000
_cell.angle_alpha   90.00
_cell.angle_beta   90.00
_cell.angle_gamma   90.00
#
_symmetry.space_group_name_H-M   'P 1'
#
loop_
_entity.id
_entity.type
_entity.pdbx_description
1 polymer ?
#
loop_
_entity_poly.entity_id
_entity_poly.type
_entity_poly.pdbx_seq_one_letter_code
_entity_poly.pdbx_strand_id
1 'polypeptide(L)'
;MTKIAVFAYGLVGHACLKSLIEAGENIVGVFTHPDAPGEPLWFLSVAQLAKDHGIPVMATEGAKDPQVLEALQKMRPDLLFSFFYRKMIPETILDIPRLGSFNMHGSLLPRYRGRVPINWVIVHGETETGATLHHMVKSADAGAIVDQEAIPIGLTETAFDLTHKMGDTAVRVLHRQLPALKEGCAPALPQDEAQATYFGGRTAQDSRIDWHQTAGKIHNLIRAVPYPYFPPAFTEHKGEKVEIRANRLPEDMRLENGAQQGQVIAKGDGRMWVACGDGHAFLEITALSCPMEAIHVGGMLG
;
A
#
# COMPACT_ATOMS: atom_id res chain seq x y z
N MET A 1 11.53 31.50 4.62
CA MET A 1 11.37 30.22 3.92
C MET A 1 10.46 29.35 4.78
N THR A 2 9.42 28.74 4.19
CA THR A 2 8.44 27.91 4.91
C THR A 2 9.12 26.68 5.52
N LYS A 3 8.92 26.43 6.80
CA LYS A 3 9.48 25.31 7.54
C LYS A 3 8.58 24.08 7.40
N ILE A 4 9.11 22.96 6.95
CA ILE A 4 8.34 21.74 6.71
C ILE A 4 8.82 20.63 7.63
N ALA A 5 7.90 20.01 8.38
CA ALA A 5 8.13 18.74 9.07
C ALA A 5 7.51 17.60 8.25
N VAL A 6 8.20 16.45 8.18
CA VAL A 6 7.76 15.32 7.37
C VAL A 6 7.71 14.04 8.21
N PHE A 7 6.55 13.42 8.27
CA PHE A 7 6.37 12.04 8.73
C PHE A 7 6.34 11.15 7.49
N ALA A 8 7.25 10.21 7.34
CA ALA A 8 7.34 9.41 6.12
C ALA A 8 7.81 7.99 6.38
N TYR A 9 7.33 7.05 5.56
CA TYR A 9 7.83 5.67 5.54
C TYR A 9 7.59 5.01 4.18
N GLY A 10 8.43 4.01 3.86
CA GLY A 10 8.29 3.21 2.66
C GLY A 10 8.59 3.97 1.36
N LEU A 11 8.28 3.33 0.22
CA LEU A 11 8.63 3.83 -1.11
C LEU A 11 8.01 5.21 -1.39
N VAL A 12 6.71 5.38 -1.16
CA VAL A 12 6.01 6.65 -1.43
C VAL A 12 6.52 7.76 -0.50
N GLY A 13 6.75 7.43 0.78
CA GLY A 13 7.33 8.35 1.75
C GLY A 13 8.73 8.83 1.34
N HIS A 14 9.56 7.89 0.88
CA HIS A 14 10.90 8.20 0.35
C HIS A 14 10.82 9.09 -0.90
N ALA A 15 9.95 8.76 -1.87
CA ALA A 15 9.81 9.52 -3.10
C ALA A 15 9.36 10.96 -2.84
N CYS A 16 8.34 11.16 -2.00
CA CYS A 16 7.86 12.50 -1.62
C CYS A 16 8.91 13.30 -0.85
N LEU A 17 9.60 12.69 0.12
CA LEU A 17 10.68 13.37 0.85
C LEU A 17 11.82 13.78 -0.09
N LYS A 18 12.27 12.86 -0.95
CA LYS A 18 13.31 13.11 -1.95
C LYS A 18 12.93 14.29 -2.84
N SER A 19 11.70 14.31 -3.33
CA SER A 19 11.22 15.38 -4.23
C SER A 19 11.21 16.75 -3.57
N LEU A 20 10.87 16.84 -2.27
CA LEU A 20 10.95 18.10 -1.50
C LEU A 20 12.39 18.55 -1.30
N ILE A 21 13.32 17.63 -1.04
CA ILE A 21 14.75 17.92 -0.92
C ILE A 21 15.31 18.46 -2.25
N GLU A 22 15.01 17.80 -3.35
CA GLU A 22 15.46 18.20 -4.69
C GLU A 22 14.88 19.55 -5.14
N ALA A 23 13.67 19.90 -4.66
CA ALA A 23 13.07 21.21 -4.86
C ALA A 23 13.67 22.30 -3.95
N GLY A 24 14.62 21.97 -3.09
CA GLY A 24 15.27 22.92 -2.18
C GLY A 24 14.36 23.42 -1.05
N GLU A 25 13.34 22.66 -0.66
CA GLU A 25 12.44 23.03 0.41
C GLU A 25 13.12 22.96 1.79
N ASN A 26 12.71 23.82 2.72
CA ASN A 26 13.29 23.89 4.06
C ASN A 26 12.69 22.84 4.99
N ILE A 27 13.23 21.62 4.96
CA ILE A 27 12.80 20.51 5.80
C ILE A 27 13.50 20.61 7.16
N VAL A 28 12.75 20.94 8.21
CA VAL A 28 13.30 21.16 9.55
C VAL A 28 13.42 19.87 10.38
N GLY A 29 12.73 18.81 9.99
CA GLY A 29 12.83 17.51 10.63
C GLY A 29 12.04 16.42 9.91
N VAL A 30 12.53 15.20 10.00
CA VAL A 30 11.92 13.98 9.45
C VAL A 30 11.63 13.01 10.60
N PHE A 31 10.43 12.49 10.63
CA PHE A 31 9.94 11.50 11.60
C PHE A 31 9.59 10.23 10.85
N THR A 32 10.19 9.12 11.25
CA THR A 32 10.01 7.84 10.54
C THR A 32 9.96 6.68 11.52
N HIS A 33 9.68 5.47 11.02
CA HIS A 33 9.83 4.25 11.81
C HIS A 33 11.25 3.72 11.69
N PRO A 34 11.76 3.01 12.72
CA PRO A 34 13.00 2.26 12.60
C PRO A 34 12.89 1.26 11.44
N ASP A 35 13.95 1.12 10.66
CA ASP A 35 14.06 0.04 9.68
C ASP A 35 14.16 -1.27 10.46
N ALA A 36 13.15 -2.14 10.38
CA ALA A 36 13.08 -3.34 11.20
C ALA A 36 14.11 -4.39 10.71
N PRO A 37 14.89 -5.00 11.62
CA PRO A 37 15.75 -6.11 11.26
C PRO A 37 14.91 -7.27 10.70
N GLY A 38 15.21 -7.72 9.46
CA GLY A 38 14.51 -8.83 8.81
C GLY A 38 13.23 -8.44 8.05
N GLU A 39 12.79 -7.19 8.06
CA GLU A 39 11.83 -6.70 7.08
C GLU A 39 12.53 -6.65 5.70
N PRO A 40 12.03 -7.32 4.66
CA PRO A 40 12.62 -7.19 3.34
C PRO A 40 12.41 -5.75 2.87
N LEU A 41 13.43 -4.91 3.06
CA LEU A 41 13.43 -3.52 2.60
C LEU A 41 13.57 -3.52 1.07
N TRP A 42 12.46 -3.59 0.38
CA TRP A 42 12.39 -3.43 -1.08
C TRP A 42 12.25 -1.95 -1.49
N PHE A 43 12.36 -1.05 -0.52
CA PHE A 43 12.37 0.41 -0.69
C PHE A 43 13.55 1.03 0.05
N LEU A 44 13.96 2.21 -0.40
CA LEU A 44 15.07 2.95 0.20
C LEU A 44 14.65 3.57 1.55
N SER A 45 15.60 3.60 2.50
CA SER A 45 15.37 4.13 3.84
C SER A 45 15.12 5.64 3.84
N VAL A 46 13.99 6.05 4.40
CA VAL A 46 13.67 7.47 4.65
C VAL A 46 14.66 8.09 5.65
N ALA A 47 15.04 7.32 6.68
CA ALA A 47 16.00 7.77 7.68
C ALA A 47 17.37 8.03 7.07
N GLN A 48 17.83 7.14 6.18
CA GLN A 48 19.11 7.29 5.50
C GLN A 48 19.11 8.49 4.57
N LEU A 49 18.05 8.68 3.76
CA LEU A 49 17.88 9.83 2.89
C LEU A 49 17.99 11.16 3.67
N ALA A 50 17.30 11.27 4.81
CA ALA A 50 17.37 12.47 5.65
C ALA A 50 18.78 12.73 6.18
N LYS A 51 19.48 11.69 6.65
CA LYS A 51 20.86 11.79 7.14
C LYS A 51 21.83 12.24 6.06
N ASP A 52 21.73 11.70 4.86
CA ASP A 52 22.61 12.01 3.72
C ASP A 52 22.52 13.50 3.32
N HIS A 53 21.37 14.15 3.64
CA HIS A 53 21.15 15.56 3.38
C HIS A 53 21.26 16.45 4.63
N GLY A 54 21.77 15.90 5.75
CA GLY A 54 21.97 16.66 6.99
C GLY A 54 20.67 17.13 7.66
N ILE A 55 19.54 16.50 7.34
CA ILE A 55 18.24 16.82 7.91
C ILE A 55 18.07 16.07 9.24
N PRO A 56 17.67 16.75 10.35
CA PRO A 56 17.37 16.08 11.60
C PRO A 56 16.34 14.97 11.40
N VAL A 57 16.67 13.74 11.83
CA VAL A 57 15.76 12.59 11.71
C VAL A 57 15.53 11.95 13.06
N MET A 58 14.27 11.61 13.34
CA MET A 58 13.84 10.87 14.51
C MET A 58 13.10 9.60 14.08
N ALA A 59 13.71 8.44 14.37
CA ALA A 59 13.10 7.14 14.12
C ALA A 59 12.49 6.62 15.43
N THR A 60 11.16 6.54 15.50
CA THR A 60 10.40 6.14 16.69
C THR A 60 9.31 5.15 16.34
N GLU A 61 8.82 4.43 17.36
CA GLU A 61 7.69 3.50 17.22
C GLU A 61 6.36 4.21 16.90
N GLY A 62 6.27 5.52 17.07
CA GLY A 62 5.07 6.29 16.72
C GLY A 62 5.09 7.73 17.18
N ALA A 63 4.20 8.53 16.59
CA ALA A 63 4.06 9.95 16.85
C ALA A 63 3.55 10.31 18.28
N LYS A 64 3.15 9.31 19.07
CA LYS A 64 2.75 9.49 20.49
C LYS A 64 3.94 9.56 21.45
N ASP A 65 5.17 9.32 20.97
CA ASP A 65 6.37 9.50 21.76
C ASP A 65 6.47 10.98 22.19
N PRO A 66 6.60 11.28 23.49
CA PRO A 66 6.71 12.68 23.99
C PRO A 66 7.85 13.46 23.34
N GLN A 67 8.93 12.80 22.98
CA GLN A 67 10.08 13.44 22.31
C GLN A 67 9.71 13.99 20.92
N VAL A 68 8.75 13.36 20.23
CA VAL A 68 8.25 13.85 18.93
C VAL A 68 7.54 15.19 19.11
N LEU A 69 6.65 15.29 20.11
CA LEU A 69 5.94 16.53 20.41
C LEU A 69 6.92 17.65 20.80
N GLU A 70 7.86 17.36 21.69
CA GLU A 70 8.88 18.32 22.12
C GLU A 70 9.74 18.81 20.94
N ALA A 71 10.18 17.90 20.08
CA ALA A 71 10.96 18.24 18.88
C ALA A 71 10.17 19.18 17.96
N LEU A 72 8.91 18.88 17.67
CA LEU A 72 8.05 19.70 16.80
C LEU A 72 7.78 21.07 17.40
N GLN A 73 7.52 21.17 18.70
CA GLN A 73 7.35 22.45 19.40
C GLN A 73 8.61 23.32 19.30
N LYS A 74 9.79 22.72 19.33
CA LYS A 74 11.08 23.40 19.18
C LYS A 74 11.36 23.84 17.74
N MET A 75 11.06 22.98 16.78
CA MET A 75 11.24 23.24 15.33
C MET A 75 10.26 24.28 14.81
N ARG A 76 9.03 24.33 15.34
CA ARG A 76 7.92 25.21 14.91
C ARG A 76 7.72 25.15 13.39
N PRO A 77 7.35 24.00 12.83
CA PRO A 77 7.10 23.91 11.41
C PRO A 77 5.89 24.76 11.00
N ASP A 78 5.91 25.29 9.78
CA ASP A 78 4.78 25.97 9.17
C ASP A 78 3.80 24.99 8.53
N LEU A 79 4.34 23.89 7.97
CA LEU A 79 3.61 22.79 7.34
C LEU A 79 4.06 21.45 7.93
N LEU A 80 3.13 20.51 8.03
CA LEU A 80 3.41 19.13 8.36
C LEU A 80 2.84 18.21 7.27
N PHE A 81 3.69 17.34 6.74
CA PHE A 81 3.27 16.29 5.82
C PHE A 81 3.39 14.91 6.43
N SER A 82 2.42 14.05 6.12
CA SER A 82 2.45 12.61 6.37
C SER A 82 2.43 11.89 5.02
N PHE A 83 3.47 11.09 4.75
CA PHE A 83 3.59 10.30 3.53
C PHE A 83 3.72 8.82 3.88
N PHE A 84 2.61 8.09 3.88
CA PHE A 84 2.57 6.66 4.19
C PHE A 84 3.12 6.30 5.58
N TYR A 85 3.06 7.23 6.54
CA TYR A 85 3.42 6.97 7.92
C TYR A 85 2.42 6.01 8.56
N ARG A 86 2.92 4.95 9.23
CA ARG A 86 2.09 3.79 9.63
C ARG A 86 1.24 3.99 10.89
N LYS A 87 1.40 5.08 11.62
CA LYS A 87 0.73 5.33 12.90
C LYS A 87 -0.07 6.63 12.85
N MET A 88 -1.13 6.68 13.66
CA MET A 88 -1.91 7.90 13.83
C MET A 88 -1.06 9.01 14.47
N ILE A 89 -1.19 10.21 13.96
CA ILE A 89 -0.57 11.42 14.49
C ILE A 89 -1.61 12.12 15.39
N PRO A 90 -1.29 12.39 16.68
CA PRO A 90 -2.22 13.03 17.61
C PRO A 90 -2.61 14.45 17.20
N GLU A 91 -3.83 14.89 17.54
CA GLU A 91 -4.31 16.27 17.30
C GLU A 91 -3.34 17.32 17.86
N THR A 92 -2.76 17.07 19.04
CA THR A 92 -1.75 17.97 19.67
C THR A 92 -0.53 18.23 18.79
N ILE A 93 -0.24 17.35 17.84
CA ILE A 93 0.82 17.52 16.83
C ILE A 93 0.25 18.16 15.57
N LEU A 94 -0.95 17.73 15.14
CA LEU A 94 -1.60 18.27 13.93
C LEU A 94 -1.86 19.78 14.02
N ASP A 95 -2.05 20.30 15.23
CA ASP A 95 -2.36 21.72 15.51
C ASP A 95 -1.09 22.61 15.62
N ILE A 96 0.13 22.04 15.58
CA ILE A 96 1.37 22.83 15.69
C ILE A 96 1.62 23.68 14.44
N PRO A 97 1.49 23.14 13.19
CA PRO A 97 1.82 23.91 12.00
C PRO A 97 0.73 24.95 11.69
N ARG A 98 1.12 26.23 11.55
CA ARG A 98 0.18 27.33 11.28
C ARG A 98 -0.49 27.26 9.89
N LEU A 99 0.13 26.60 8.91
CA LEU A 99 -0.41 26.42 7.55
C LEU A 99 -1.14 25.09 7.37
N GLY A 100 -1.10 24.23 8.40
CA GLY A 100 -1.83 22.97 8.44
C GLY A 100 -0.99 21.72 8.31
N SER A 101 -1.68 20.61 8.50
CA SER A 101 -1.12 19.25 8.48
C SER A 101 -1.84 18.44 7.41
N PHE A 102 -1.08 17.77 6.53
CA PHE A 102 -1.59 17.12 5.33
C PHE A 102 -1.08 15.68 5.23
N ASN A 103 -1.92 14.78 4.73
CA ASN A 103 -1.55 13.40 4.46
C ASN A 103 -1.69 13.07 2.98
N MET A 104 -0.74 12.32 2.45
CA MET A 104 -0.82 11.68 1.13
C MET A 104 -1.34 10.27 1.32
N HIS A 105 -2.56 10.01 0.89
CA HIS A 105 -3.23 8.72 1.00
C HIS A 105 -3.25 7.98 -0.33
N GLY A 106 -3.12 6.65 -0.29
CA GLY A 106 -2.97 5.79 -1.47
C GLY A 106 -4.28 5.28 -2.05
N SER A 107 -5.32 6.10 -2.08
CA SER A 107 -6.58 5.81 -2.77
C SER A 107 -7.24 7.10 -3.25
N LEU A 108 -8.29 6.98 -4.07
CA LEU A 108 -9.23 8.07 -4.37
C LEU A 108 -10.23 8.20 -3.22
N LEU A 109 -9.94 9.07 -2.24
CA LEU A 109 -10.85 9.36 -1.14
C LEU A 109 -12.18 9.93 -1.66
N PRO A 110 -13.30 9.59 -1.02
CA PRO A 110 -13.48 8.96 0.30
C PRO A 110 -13.44 7.43 0.29
N ARG A 111 -13.21 6.79 -0.83
CA ARG A 111 -13.10 5.32 -0.90
C ARG A 111 -11.75 4.86 -0.37
N TYR A 112 -11.74 3.68 0.28
CA TYR A 112 -10.52 3.03 0.80
C TYR A 112 -9.76 3.86 1.85
N ARG A 113 -10.46 4.55 2.76
CA ARG A 113 -9.86 5.13 3.97
C ARG A 113 -9.24 4.02 4.83
N GLY A 114 -8.21 4.36 5.62
CA GLY A 114 -7.58 3.48 6.57
C GLY A 114 -6.27 2.89 6.08
N ARG A 115 -6.06 1.59 6.27
CA ARG A 115 -4.73 0.97 6.11
C ARG A 115 -4.60 0.17 4.83
N VAL A 116 -3.38 0.17 4.27
CA VAL A 116 -2.95 -0.62 3.11
C VAL A 116 -3.91 -0.56 1.91
N PRO A 117 -4.37 0.64 1.50
CA PRO A 117 -5.36 0.79 0.43
C PRO A 117 -4.90 0.17 -0.89
N ILE A 118 -3.60 0.26 -1.23
CA ILE A 118 -3.02 -0.31 -2.46
C ILE A 118 -3.29 -1.82 -2.58
N ASN A 119 -3.20 -2.57 -1.45
CA ASN A 119 -3.50 -3.99 -1.48
C ASN A 119 -5.01 -4.23 -1.61
N TRP A 120 -5.84 -3.47 -0.87
CA TRP A 120 -7.29 -3.67 -0.86
C TRP A 120 -7.94 -3.36 -2.21
N VAL A 121 -7.53 -2.32 -2.93
CA VAL A 121 -8.08 -2.02 -4.27
C VAL A 121 -7.81 -3.17 -5.25
N ILE A 122 -6.64 -3.81 -5.17
CA ILE A 122 -6.32 -4.97 -6.01
C ILE A 122 -7.14 -6.20 -5.60
N VAL A 123 -7.24 -6.50 -4.30
CA VAL A 123 -8.05 -7.62 -3.79
C VAL A 123 -9.50 -7.51 -4.27
N HIS A 124 -10.06 -6.30 -4.25
CA HIS A 124 -11.43 -6.05 -4.69
C HIS A 124 -11.60 -5.98 -6.21
N GLY A 125 -10.50 -6.03 -6.97
CA GLY A 125 -10.56 -6.02 -8.44
C GLY A 125 -10.91 -4.68 -9.03
N GLU A 126 -10.57 -3.58 -8.32
CA GLU A 126 -10.72 -2.23 -8.87
C GLU A 126 -9.82 -2.07 -10.10
N THR A 127 -10.31 -1.30 -11.06
CA THR A 127 -9.59 -0.97 -12.30
C THR A 127 -8.87 0.37 -12.22
N GLU A 128 -9.14 1.12 -11.15
CA GLU A 128 -8.57 2.44 -10.89
C GLU A 128 -8.40 2.66 -9.38
N THR A 129 -7.36 3.40 -9.01
CA THR A 129 -7.15 3.98 -7.69
C THR A 129 -6.55 5.38 -7.84
N GLY A 130 -5.87 5.92 -6.83
CA GLY A 130 -5.19 7.20 -6.97
C GLY A 130 -4.44 7.64 -5.72
N ALA A 131 -3.73 8.75 -5.85
CA ALA A 131 -3.13 9.47 -4.74
C ALA A 131 -4.03 10.64 -4.33
N THR A 132 -4.31 10.78 -3.05
CA THR A 132 -5.08 11.89 -2.50
C THR A 132 -4.25 12.64 -1.47
N LEU A 133 -4.03 13.92 -1.69
CA LEU A 133 -3.54 14.85 -0.67
C LEU A 133 -4.75 15.45 0.05
N HIS A 134 -4.78 15.33 1.38
CA HIS A 134 -5.90 15.81 2.19
C HIS A 134 -5.44 16.42 3.50
N HIS A 135 -6.28 17.28 4.10
CA HIS A 135 -6.07 17.79 5.45
C HIS A 135 -6.15 16.66 6.48
N MET A 136 -5.27 16.66 7.46
CA MET A 136 -5.36 15.71 8.56
C MET A 136 -6.29 16.21 9.65
N VAL A 137 -7.16 15.33 10.11
CA VAL A 137 -8.08 15.53 11.23
C VAL A 137 -8.00 14.31 12.15
N LYS A 138 -8.69 14.34 13.30
CA LYS A 138 -8.73 13.24 14.27
C LYS A 138 -9.14 11.90 13.67
N SER A 139 -10.16 11.91 12.80
CA SER A 139 -10.64 10.71 12.11
C SER A 139 -9.72 10.39 10.94
N ALA A 140 -9.27 9.13 10.86
CA ALA A 140 -8.35 8.70 9.81
C ALA A 140 -8.93 8.97 8.42
N ASP A 141 -8.14 9.63 7.58
CA ASP A 141 -8.39 9.94 6.17
C ASP A 141 -9.72 10.64 5.85
N ALA A 142 -10.37 11.25 6.86
CA ALA A 142 -11.67 11.90 6.73
C ALA A 142 -11.60 13.42 6.50
N GLY A 143 -10.41 14.01 6.51
CA GLY A 143 -10.23 15.44 6.29
C GLY A 143 -10.48 15.87 4.85
N ALA A 144 -10.73 17.16 4.65
CA ALA A 144 -11.04 17.74 3.34
C ALA A 144 -9.93 17.47 2.32
N ILE A 145 -10.32 17.17 1.09
CA ILE A 145 -9.39 16.88 -0.01
C ILE A 145 -8.78 18.19 -0.51
N VAL A 146 -7.45 18.19 -0.66
CA VAL A 146 -6.70 19.25 -1.33
C VAL A 146 -6.65 18.95 -2.83
N ASP A 147 -6.24 17.74 -3.21
CA ASP A 147 -6.09 17.33 -4.60
C ASP A 147 -6.03 15.80 -4.73
N GLN A 148 -6.37 15.30 -5.90
CA GLN A 148 -6.34 13.87 -6.23
C GLN A 148 -5.84 13.68 -7.66
N GLU A 149 -5.21 12.52 -7.90
CA GLU A 149 -4.86 12.07 -9.24
C GLU A 149 -5.08 10.56 -9.37
N ALA A 150 -5.85 10.17 -10.39
CA ALA A 150 -6.21 8.79 -10.66
C ALA A 150 -5.05 7.98 -11.25
N ILE A 151 -5.01 6.69 -10.94
CA ILE A 151 -4.01 5.73 -11.40
C ILE A 151 -4.76 4.50 -11.92
N PRO A 152 -4.65 4.15 -13.21
CA PRO A 152 -5.23 2.93 -13.73
C PRO A 152 -4.49 1.69 -13.19
N ILE A 153 -5.26 0.63 -12.90
CA ILE A 153 -4.76 -0.66 -12.42
C ILE A 153 -4.89 -1.68 -13.55
N GLY A 154 -3.76 -2.14 -14.09
CA GLY A 154 -3.73 -3.19 -15.09
C GLY A 154 -4.10 -4.57 -14.52
N LEU A 155 -4.62 -5.45 -15.36
CA LEU A 155 -5.08 -6.79 -14.96
C LEU A 155 -3.98 -7.67 -14.35
N THR A 156 -2.74 -7.48 -14.77
CA THR A 156 -1.58 -8.26 -14.29
C THR A 156 -0.69 -7.49 -13.32
N GLU A 157 -0.99 -6.22 -13.07
CA GLU A 157 -0.19 -5.39 -12.16
C GLU A 157 -0.33 -5.87 -10.72
N THR A 158 0.81 -5.93 -10.04
CA THR A 158 0.92 -6.30 -8.64
C THR A 158 0.84 -5.07 -7.72
N ALA A 159 0.67 -5.30 -6.42
CA ALA A 159 0.77 -4.21 -5.45
C ALA A 159 2.17 -3.54 -5.42
N PHE A 160 3.21 -4.27 -5.83
CA PHE A 160 4.56 -3.70 -5.99
C PHE A 160 4.58 -2.67 -7.14
N ASP A 161 4.07 -3.05 -8.32
CA ASP A 161 4.01 -2.15 -9.49
C ASP A 161 3.15 -0.92 -9.20
N LEU A 162 1.99 -1.14 -8.57
CA LEU A 162 1.06 -0.06 -8.22
C LEU A 162 1.66 0.89 -7.16
N THR A 163 2.49 0.37 -6.24
CA THR A 163 3.18 1.22 -5.25
C THR A 163 4.18 2.17 -5.91
N HIS A 164 4.86 1.75 -6.98
CA HIS A 164 5.75 2.62 -7.74
C HIS A 164 4.97 3.72 -8.48
N LYS A 165 3.91 3.36 -9.19
CA LYS A 165 3.01 4.34 -9.81
C LYS A 165 2.44 5.33 -8.80
N MET A 166 2.10 4.84 -7.61
CA MET A 166 1.62 5.67 -6.49
C MET A 166 2.68 6.69 -6.06
N GLY A 167 3.94 6.28 -5.95
CA GLY A 167 5.06 7.18 -5.63
C GLY A 167 5.17 8.34 -6.62
N ASP A 168 5.18 8.03 -7.91
CA ASP A 168 5.28 9.04 -8.97
C ASP A 168 4.07 9.99 -8.97
N THR A 169 2.86 9.43 -8.78
CA THR A 169 1.63 10.22 -8.75
C THR A 169 1.56 11.11 -7.50
N ALA A 170 1.95 10.58 -6.34
CA ALA A 170 2.01 11.34 -5.09
C ALA A 170 2.96 12.56 -5.21
N VAL A 171 4.11 12.37 -5.86
CA VAL A 171 5.06 13.47 -6.14
C VAL A 171 4.41 14.53 -7.03
N ARG A 172 3.71 14.15 -8.10
CA ARG A 172 3.02 15.12 -8.97
C ARG A 172 1.93 15.91 -8.24
N VAL A 173 1.09 15.22 -7.46
CA VAL A 173 0.04 15.87 -6.64
C VAL A 173 0.66 16.82 -5.62
N LEU A 174 1.72 16.41 -4.93
CA LEU A 174 2.42 17.23 -3.95
C LEU A 174 2.96 18.52 -4.59
N HIS A 175 3.71 18.42 -5.67
CA HIS A 175 4.32 19.59 -6.33
C HIS A 175 3.28 20.53 -6.93
N ARG A 176 2.16 20.02 -7.44
CA ARG A 176 1.07 20.82 -7.99
C ARG A 176 0.43 21.71 -6.91
N GLN A 177 0.36 21.22 -5.67
CA GLN A 177 -0.30 21.93 -4.56
C GLN A 177 0.68 22.66 -3.62
N LEU A 178 1.95 22.35 -3.66
CA LEU A 178 2.95 22.92 -2.74
C LEU A 178 2.96 24.46 -2.69
N PRO A 179 2.84 25.21 -3.81
CA PRO A 179 2.73 26.66 -3.76
C PRO A 179 1.54 27.15 -2.94
N ALA A 180 0.32 26.63 -3.22
CA ALA A 180 -0.89 27.02 -2.50
C ALA A 180 -0.84 26.64 -1.00
N LEU A 181 -0.24 25.48 -0.68
CA LEU A 181 -0.01 25.06 0.70
C LEU A 181 0.91 26.05 1.45
N LYS A 182 1.97 26.52 0.82
CA LYS A 182 2.93 27.49 1.40
C LYS A 182 2.31 28.88 1.60
N GLU A 183 1.33 29.23 0.79
CA GLU A 183 0.58 30.49 0.88
C GLU A 183 -0.62 30.41 1.84
N GLY A 184 -0.96 29.20 2.32
CA GLY A 184 -2.12 28.95 3.20
C GLY A 184 -3.45 29.07 2.48
N CYS A 185 -3.49 28.88 1.15
CA CYS A 185 -4.68 28.93 0.32
C CYS A 185 -4.98 27.56 -0.36
N ALA A 186 -4.53 26.47 0.23
CA ALA A 186 -4.80 25.14 -0.28
C ALA A 186 -6.33 24.86 -0.34
N PRO A 187 -6.81 24.17 -1.39
CA PRO A 187 -8.20 23.72 -1.44
C PRO A 187 -8.59 22.87 -0.23
N ALA A 188 -9.88 22.90 0.12
CA ALA A 188 -10.45 22.11 1.21
C ALA A 188 -11.84 21.61 0.80
N LEU A 189 -11.87 20.61 -0.08
CA LEU A 189 -13.12 20.02 -0.59
C LEU A 189 -13.63 18.96 0.40
N PRO A 190 -14.82 19.14 1.01
CA PRO A 190 -15.38 18.12 1.90
C PRO A 190 -15.54 16.79 1.19
N GLN A 191 -15.27 15.71 1.91
CA GLN A 191 -15.52 14.36 1.40
C GLN A 191 -17.01 14.00 1.51
N ASP A 192 -17.54 13.24 0.54
CA ASP A 192 -18.88 12.68 0.59
C ASP A 192 -18.88 11.43 1.50
N GLU A 193 -19.39 11.58 2.72
CA GLU A 193 -19.44 10.48 3.70
C GLU A 193 -20.30 9.29 3.25
N ALA A 194 -21.26 9.50 2.35
CA ALA A 194 -22.09 8.40 1.81
C ALA A 194 -21.28 7.44 0.90
N GLN A 195 -20.16 7.90 0.35
CA GLN A 195 -19.26 7.09 -0.47
C GLN A 195 -18.05 6.56 0.30
N ALA A 196 -17.90 6.91 1.57
CA ALA A 196 -16.74 6.53 2.36
C ALA A 196 -16.73 5.02 2.65
N THR A 197 -15.56 4.40 2.41
CA THR A 197 -15.29 3.02 2.83
C THR A 197 -14.02 2.97 3.67
N TYR A 198 -13.97 2.04 4.64
CA TYR A 198 -12.87 1.92 5.59
C TYR A 198 -12.30 0.51 5.60
N PHE A 199 -10.97 0.40 5.55
CA PHE A 199 -10.28 -0.88 5.60
C PHE A 199 -9.19 -0.89 6.68
N GLY A 200 -9.12 -2.02 7.40
CA GLY A 200 -8.08 -2.29 8.39
C GLY A 200 -6.74 -2.70 7.76
N GLY A 201 -5.75 -2.92 8.62
CA GLY A 201 -4.52 -3.59 8.22
C GLY A 201 -4.81 -5.05 7.86
N ARG A 202 -4.01 -5.62 6.94
CA ARG A 202 -4.10 -7.04 6.60
C ARG A 202 -3.36 -7.89 7.62
N THR A 203 -3.91 -9.06 7.89
CA THR A 203 -3.30 -10.13 8.68
C THR A 203 -2.82 -11.26 7.77
N ALA A 204 -2.05 -12.20 8.29
CA ALA A 204 -1.65 -13.38 7.53
C ALA A 204 -2.88 -14.18 7.01
N GLN A 205 -3.96 -14.24 7.80
CA GLN A 205 -5.18 -14.95 7.43
C GLN A 205 -5.88 -14.33 6.22
N ASP A 206 -5.80 -13.02 6.02
CA ASP A 206 -6.34 -12.34 4.83
C ASP A 206 -5.65 -12.75 3.53
N SER A 207 -4.54 -13.47 3.61
CA SER A 207 -3.80 -14.02 2.47
C SER A 207 -4.08 -15.52 2.23
N ARG A 208 -4.95 -16.16 3.02
CA ARG A 208 -5.38 -17.54 2.78
C ARG A 208 -6.28 -17.60 1.53
N ILE A 209 -5.95 -18.51 0.61
CA ILE A 209 -6.73 -18.72 -0.61
C ILE A 209 -7.97 -19.54 -0.27
N ASP A 210 -9.13 -19.02 -0.65
CA ASP A 210 -10.39 -19.77 -0.70
C ASP A 210 -10.65 -20.20 -2.15
N TRP A 211 -10.44 -21.46 -2.45
CA TRP A 211 -10.63 -22.02 -3.79
C TRP A 211 -12.09 -22.03 -4.27
N HIS A 212 -13.07 -21.75 -3.37
CA HIS A 212 -14.47 -21.55 -3.75
C HIS A 212 -14.72 -20.19 -4.41
N GLN A 213 -13.75 -19.28 -4.36
CA GLN A 213 -13.82 -18.00 -5.07
C GLN A 213 -13.51 -18.19 -6.55
N THR A 214 -13.92 -17.21 -7.38
CA THR A 214 -13.59 -17.21 -8.82
C THR A 214 -12.09 -17.10 -9.05
N ALA A 215 -11.61 -17.60 -10.18
CA ALA A 215 -10.20 -17.50 -10.57
C ALA A 215 -9.69 -16.06 -10.57
N GLY A 216 -10.51 -15.09 -11.00
CA GLY A 216 -10.20 -13.67 -10.97
C GLY A 216 -10.00 -13.11 -9.55
N LYS A 217 -10.83 -13.51 -8.59
CA LYS A 217 -10.66 -13.09 -7.18
C LYS A 217 -9.41 -13.68 -6.56
N ILE A 218 -9.11 -14.95 -6.84
CA ILE A 218 -7.89 -15.61 -6.34
C ILE A 218 -6.65 -14.97 -6.98
N HIS A 219 -6.68 -14.69 -8.27
CA HIS A 219 -5.63 -13.96 -8.97
C HIS A 219 -5.37 -12.59 -8.34
N ASN A 220 -6.43 -11.83 -8.08
CA ASN A 220 -6.34 -10.54 -7.42
C ASN A 220 -5.72 -10.64 -6.03
N LEU A 221 -6.10 -11.64 -5.23
CA LEU A 221 -5.49 -11.87 -3.93
C LEU A 221 -3.97 -12.09 -4.05
N ILE A 222 -3.53 -12.95 -4.98
CA ILE A 222 -2.10 -13.28 -5.14
C ILE A 222 -1.31 -12.05 -5.60
N ARG A 223 -1.79 -11.32 -6.61
CA ARG A 223 -1.10 -10.12 -7.10
C ARG A 223 -1.16 -8.93 -6.14
N ALA A 224 -2.09 -8.94 -5.17
CA ALA A 224 -2.15 -7.94 -4.10
C ALA A 224 -1.07 -8.14 -3.02
N VAL A 225 -0.47 -9.33 -2.93
CA VAL A 225 0.57 -9.68 -1.96
C VAL A 225 1.76 -10.37 -2.63
N PRO A 226 2.42 -9.73 -3.62
CA PRO A 226 3.44 -10.37 -4.43
C PRO A 226 4.70 -10.70 -3.62
N TYR A 227 5.20 -11.94 -3.79
CA TYR A 227 6.50 -12.35 -3.29
C TYR A 227 7.62 -11.65 -4.08
N PRO A 228 8.76 -11.28 -3.46
CA PRO A 228 9.12 -11.40 -2.04
C PRO A 228 8.71 -10.20 -1.17
N TYR A 229 7.99 -9.24 -1.70
CA TYR A 229 7.75 -7.91 -1.12
C TYR A 229 6.70 -7.91 -0.01
N PHE A 230 5.79 -8.89 -0.05
CA PHE A 230 4.73 -9.07 0.95
C PHE A 230 4.66 -10.54 1.37
N PRO A 231 4.12 -10.84 2.59
CA PRO A 231 3.75 -12.21 2.93
C PRO A 231 2.79 -12.77 1.89
N PRO A 232 3.19 -13.79 1.09
CA PRO A 232 2.43 -14.21 -0.09
C PRO A 232 1.10 -14.87 0.27
N ALA A 233 0.19 -14.95 -0.72
CA ALA A 233 -1.02 -15.75 -0.60
C ALA A 233 -0.64 -17.23 -0.39
N PHE A 234 -1.44 -17.95 0.39
CA PHE A 234 -1.15 -19.33 0.73
C PHE A 234 -2.40 -20.22 0.73
N THR A 235 -2.16 -21.49 0.59
CA THR A 235 -3.12 -22.58 0.74
C THR A 235 -2.52 -23.68 1.60
N GLU A 236 -3.21 -24.78 1.81
CA GLU A 236 -2.71 -25.95 2.48
C GLU A 236 -2.67 -27.17 1.54
N HIS A 237 -1.68 -28.02 1.68
CA HIS A 237 -1.60 -29.32 1.04
C HIS A 237 -1.16 -30.36 2.06
N LYS A 238 -2.00 -31.38 2.31
CA LYS A 238 -1.74 -32.41 3.33
C LYS A 238 -1.41 -31.85 4.74
N GLY A 239 -2.06 -30.71 5.10
CA GLY A 239 -1.84 -30.05 6.38
C GLY A 239 -0.60 -29.15 6.46
N GLU A 240 0.15 -29.01 5.37
CA GLU A 240 1.30 -28.11 5.30
C GLU A 240 0.94 -26.84 4.52
N LYS A 241 1.44 -25.70 5.01
CA LYS A 241 1.26 -24.42 4.34
C LYS A 241 2.08 -24.37 3.05
N VAL A 242 1.40 -24.04 1.94
CA VAL A 242 2.01 -23.83 0.62
C VAL A 242 1.76 -22.41 0.16
N GLU A 243 2.81 -21.63 -0.01
CA GLU A 243 2.72 -20.26 -0.51
C GLU A 243 2.65 -20.25 -2.03
N ILE A 244 1.69 -19.50 -2.56
CA ILE A 244 1.55 -19.24 -3.99
C ILE A 244 2.27 -17.93 -4.32
N ARG A 245 3.40 -18.02 -5.01
CA ARG A 245 4.29 -16.88 -5.26
C ARG A 245 4.06 -16.19 -6.58
N ALA A 246 3.53 -16.90 -7.57
CA ALA A 246 3.14 -16.34 -8.85
C ALA A 246 2.05 -17.17 -9.53
N ASN A 247 1.21 -16.49 -10.31
CA ASN A 247 0.10 -17.09 -11.03
C ASN A 247 -0.26 -16.29 -12.30
N ARG A 248 -1.09 -16.90 -13.15
CA ARG A 248 -1.71 -16.25 -14.32
C ARG A 248 -3.19 -16.61 -14.41
N LEU A 249 -3.97 -15.73 -15.02
CA LEU A 249 -5.32 -16.06 -15.52
C LEU A 249 -5.19 -16.49 -16.98
N PRO A 250 -5.53 -17.73 -17.33
CA PRO A 250 -5.59 -18.17 -18.73
C PRO A 250 -6.76 -17.46 -19.44
N GLU A 251 -6.54 -17.01 -20.67
CA GLU A 251 -7.55 -16.26 -21.43
C GLU A 251 -8.72 -17.11 -21.92
N ASP A 252 -8.53 -18.43 -22.20
CA ASP A 252 -9.49 -19.23 -22.97
C ASP A 252 -9.73 -20.66 -22.47
N MET A 253 -9.36 -21.03 -21.25
CA MET A 253 -9.54 -22.40 -20.81
C MET A 253 -10.76 -22.56 -19.89
N ARG A 254 -11.74 -23.30 -20.38
CA ARG A 254 -12.88 -23.77 -19.59
C ARG A 254 -12.72 -25.25 -19.27
N LEU A 255 -13.03 -25.63 -18.03
CA LEU A 255 -13.12 -27.03 -17.66
C LEU A 255 -14.37 -27.63 -18.29
N GLU A 256 -14.22 -28.69 -19.06
CA GLU A 256 -15.33 -29.41 -19.68
C GLU A 256 -16.13 -30.27 -18.69
N ASN A 257 -15.58 -30.63 -17.52
CA ASN A 257 -16.24 -31.46 -16.51
C ASN A 257 -15.73 -31.15 -15.09
N GLY A 258 -16.62 -30.89 -14.21
CA GLY A 258 -16.71 -30.86 -12.77
C GLY A 258 -15.50 -31.26 -11.91
N ALA A 259 -14.34 -30.58 -12.04
CA ALA A 259 -13.28 -30.70 -11.07
C ALA A 259 -13.72 -30.04 -9.75
N GLN A 260 -13.27 -30.60 -8.62
CA GLN A 260 -13.52 -30.00 -7.32
C GLN A 260 -12.64 -28.74 -7.14
N GLN A 261 -13.18 -27.77 -6.46
CA GLN A 261 -12.45 -26.52 -6.13
C GLN A 261 -11.17 -26.87 -5.33
N GLY A 262 -10.04 -26.27 -5.74
CA GLY A 262 -8.73 -26.59 -5.18
C GLY A 262 -8.08 -27.86 -5.77
N GLN A 263 -8.74 -28.58 -6.66
CA GLN A 263 -8.17 -29.75 -7.30
C GLN A 263 -7.13 -29.34 -8.36
N VAL A 264 -5.94 -29.96 -8.30
CA VAL A 264 -4.94 -29.85 -9.36
C VAL A 264 -5.38 -30.67 -10.56
N ILE A 265 -5.71 -30.00 -11.65
CA ILE A 265 -6.30 -30.61 -12.86
C ILE A 265 -5.26 -30.99 -13.92
N ALA A 266 -4.15 -30.29 -13.97
CA ALA A 266 -3.07 -30.55 -14.89
C ALA A 266 -1.73 -30.00 -14.35
N LYS A 267 -0.62 -30.55 -14.89
CA LYS A 267 0.75 -30.09 -14.66
C LYS A 267 1.58 -30.24 -15.93
N GLY A 268 2.50 -29.31 -16.14
CA GLY A 268 3.44 -29.35 -17.26
C GLY A 268 4.30 -28.09 -17.30
N ASP A 269 5.50 -28.21 -17.85
CA ASP A 269 6.41 -27.09 -18.11
C ASP A 269 6.66 -26.17 -16.87
N GLY A 270 6.78 -26.76 -15.67
CA GLY A 270 6.97 -26.02 -14.42
C GLY A 270 5.71 -25.27 -13.98
N ARG A 271 4.53 -25.64 -14.42
CA ARG A 271 3.24 -25.01 -14.12
C ARG A 271 2.24 -26.02 -13.59
N MET A 272 1.24 -25.51 -12.91
CA MET A 272 0.14 -26.28 -12.36
C MET A 272 -1.17 -25.53 -12.56
N TRP A 273 -2.23 -26.22 -12.94
CA TRP A 273 -3.57 -25.65 -13.10
C TRP A 273 -4.47 -26.17 -12.00
N VAL A 274 -5.16 -25.25 -11.32
CA VAL A 274 -5.99 -25.55 -10.15
C VAL A 274 -7.41 -25.05 -10.39
N ALA A 275 -8.39 -25.92 -10.19
CA ALA A 275 -9.80 -25.59 -10.35
C ALA A 275 -10.28 -24.58 -9.32
N CYS A 276 -11.07 -23.59 -9.75
CA CYS A 276 -11.63 -22.53 -8.93
C CYS A 276 -13.16 -22.63 -8.79
N GLY A 277 -13.77 -21.81 -7.94
CA GLY A 277 -15.17 -21.95 -7.48
C GLY A 277 -16.27 -21.72 -8.51
N ASP A 278 -15.97 -21.10 -9.65
CA ASP A 278 -16.90 -20.96 -10.76
C ASP A 278 -17.07 -22.25 -11.59
N GLY A 279 -16.39 -23.35 -11.20
CA GLY A 279 -16.54 -24.70 -11.75
C GLY A 279 -16.09 -24.87 -13.21
N HIS A 280 -15.76 -23.77 -13.87
CA HIS A 280 -15.42 -23.72 -15.28
C HIS A 280 -14.10 -22.99 -15.54
N ALA A 281 -13.48 -22.42 -14.51
CA ALA A 281 -12.21 -21.72 -14.61
C ALA A 281 -11.17 -22.35 -13.69
N PHE A 282 -9.93 -22.14 -14.04
CA PHE A 282 -8.78 -22.55 -13.25
C PHE A 282 -7.73 -21.45 -13.26
N LEU A 283 -6.87 -21.52 -12.26
CA LEU A 283 -5.74 -20.63 -12.11
C LEU A 283 -4.47 -21.38 -12.50
N GLU A 284 -3.65 -20.77 -13.34
CA GLU A 284 -2.32 -21.26 -13.63
C GLU A 284 -1.34 -20.79 -12.56
N ILE A 285 -0.78 -21.73 -11.79
CA ILE A 285 0.24 -21.45 -10.78
C ILE A 285 1.62 -21.63 -11.42
N THR A 286 2.46 -20.62 -11.30
CA THR A 286 3.79 -20.59 -11.92
C THR A 286 4.94 -20.63 -10.91
N ALA A 287 4.69 -20.37 -9.64
CA ALA A 287 5.68 -20.50 -8.57
C ALA A 287 5.06 -20.78 -7.21
N LEU A 288 5.69 -21.68 -6.45
CA LEU A 288 5.32 -22.11 -5.10
C LEU A 288 6.49 -22.00 -4.12
N SER A 289 6.19 -22.15 -2.83
CA SER A 289 7.20 -22.27 -1.76
C SER A 289 7.80 -23.67 -1.66
N CYS A 290 7.13 -24.70 -2.20
CA CYS A 290 7.62 -26.08 -2.25
C CYS A 290 7.89 -26.51 -3.70
N PRO A 291 8.63 -27.61 -3.93
CA PRO A 291 8.77 -28.18 -5.26
C PRO A 291 7.40 -28.55 -5.84
N MET A 292 7.14 -28.15 -7.09
CA MET A 292 5.84 -28.39 -7.74
C MET A 292 5.56 -29.88 -7.92
N GLU A 293 6.58 -30.71 -7.99
CA GLU A 293 6.52 -32.17 -8.07
C GLU A 293 5.91 -32.81 -6.82
N ALA A 294 5.98 -32.16 -5.68
CA ALA A 294 5.40 -32.65 -4.43
C ALA A 294 3.87 -32.70 -4.43
N ILE A 295 3.24 -31.95 -5.34
CA ILE A 295 1.79 -31.91 -5.49
C ILE A 295 1.41 -32.66 -6.77
N HIS A 296 0.55 -33.68 -6.69
CA HIS A 296 0.17 -34.53 -7.81
C HIS A 296 -1.10 -34.02 -8.51
N VAL A 297 -1.30 -34.37 -9.79
CA VAL A 297 -2.59 -34.23 -10.49
C VAL A 297 -3.65 -35.03 -9.74
N GLY A 298 -4.82 -34.42 -9.51
CA GLY A 298 -5.87 -34.96 -8.64
C GLY A 298 -5.70 -34.59 -7.14
N GLY A 299 -4.51 -34.07 -6.75
CA GLY A 299 -4.28 -33.58 -5.39
C GLY A 299 -5.12 -32.35 -5.06
N MET A 300 -5.49 -32.19 -3.77
CA MET A 300 -6.28 -31.06 -3.30
C MET A 300 -5.39 -30.04 -2.62
N LEU A 301 -5.69 -28.76 -2.92
CA LEU A 301 -5.23 -27.58 -2.20
C LEU A 301 -6.41 -27.00 -1.42
N GLY A 302 -6.30 -26.79 -0.10
CA GLY A 302 -7.43 -26.31 0.67
C GLY A 302 -7.15 -26.07 2.14
#